data_70f702c8f4fab781bdae939f8cfd1971
#
_entry.id   70f702c8f4fab781bdae939f8cfd1971
#
_cell.length_a   1.000
_cell.length_b   1.000
_cell.length_c   1.000
_cell.angle_alpha   90.00
_cell.angle_beta   90.00
_cell.angle_gamma   90.00
#
_symmetry.space_group_name_H-M   'P 1'
#
loop_
_entity.id
_entity.type
_entity.pdbx_description
1 polymer ?
#
loop_
_entity_poly.entity_id
_entity_poly.type
_entity_poly.pdbx_seq_one_letter_code
_entity_poly.pdbx_strand_id
1 'polypeptide(L)'
;MDIVIFRRRYTRWGVDGYMEINNEKFCATTEHPLFLLPQGKYKISLLYNPRMRKKMPTILVYHKKIGKLERSPFKYFSAFPLIMEGNGPLGLKYGSIVVGRPVYSGLISHTEEYFTRLYDRIRRCKRKNEEVVLYIDKHREEIITSNEGNLFRSDKNKQIPKEEREMRIIKEIIIHCSATQEGKDYTVADIDRWHRARGFKKIGYHFVIYRNGDIHVGRSLSEIGAHCKGHNAISIGICYIGGLSKDGKPKDTRTLEQKAALQSLIDQLKEEFPEATIHGHNEFSAKACPCFDVKKEYSQYFEKGSGE
;
A
#
# COMPACT_ATOMS: atom_id res chain seq x y z
N MET A 1 -27.12 -3.47 3.08
CA MET A 1 -25.96 -2.56 3.29
C MET A 1 -25.37 -2.24 1.94
N ASP A 2 -25.31 -0.98 1.59
CA ASP A 2 -24.76 -0.50 0.34
C ASP A 2 -23.35 0.02 0.55
N ILE A 3 -22.43 -0.45 -0.28
CA ILE A 3 -21.02 -0.03 -0.34
C ILE A 3 -20.83 0.61 -1.70
N VAL A 4 -20.30 1.83 -1.74
CA VAL A 4 -20.02 2.55 -2.98
C VAL A 4 -18.52 2.85 -3.05
N ILE A 5 -17.90 2.55 -4.18
CA ILE A 5 -16.50 2.90 -4.48
C ILE A 5 -16.50 4.02 -5.51
N PHE A 6 -15.84 5.12 -5.16
CA PHE A 6 -15.60 6.25 -6.04
C PHE A 6 -14.12 6.28 -6.42
N ARG A 7 -13.82 6.04 -7.68
CA ARG A 7 -12.47 6.12 -8.24
C ARG A 7 -12.16 7.57 -8.57
N ARG A 8 -11.06 8.12 -8.02
CA ARG A 8 -10.70 9.54 -8.19
C ARG A 8 -9.44 9.76 -9.01
N ARG A 9 -8.42 8.95 -8.80
CA ARG A 9 -7.11 9.12 -9.42
C ARG A 9 -6.62 7.84 -10.04
N TYR A 10 -6.29 7.92 -11.33
CA TYR A 10 -5.76 6.81 -12.10
C TYR A 10 -4.28 7.06 -12.34
N THR A 11 -3.44 6.14 -11.89
CA THR A 11 -2.01 6.14 -12.10
C THR A 11 -1.57 4.78 -12.62
N ARG A 12 -0.34 4.68 -13.16
CA ARG A 12 0.20 3.36 -13.53
C ARG A 12 0.40 2.42 -12.32
N TRP A 13 0.41 2.97 -11.13
CA TRP A 13 0.65 2.27 -9.86
C TRP A 13 -0.62 1.79 -9.17
N GLY A 14 -1.72 2.43 -9.45
CA GLY A 14 -3.00 2.11 -8.84
C GLY A 14 -4.09 3.08 -9.18
N VAL A 15 -5.30 2.68 -8.87
CA VAL A 15 -6.47 3.54 -8.93
C VAL A 15 -6.93 3.84 -7.51
N ASP A 16 -6.69 5.07 -7.09
CA ASP A 16 -7.06 5.54 -5.76
C ASP A 16 -8.49 6.04 -5.75
N GLY A 17 -9.17 5.77 -4.67
CA GLY A 17 -10.54 6.14 -4.48
C GLY A 17 -10.91 6.22 -3.00
N TYR A 18 -12.20 6.26 -2.76
CA TYR A 18 -12.76 6.14 -1.42
C TYR A 18 -14.01 5.27 -1.43
N MET A 19 -14.32 4.76 -0.26
CA MET A 19 -15.48 3.92 0.00
C MET A 19 -16.47 4.69 0.87
N GLU A 20 -17.73 4.63 0.49
CA GLU A 20 -18.87 4.98 1.33
C GLU A 20 -19.65 3.72 1.72
N ILE A 21 -20.25 3.73 2.90
CA ILE A 21 -21.17 2.70 3.38
C ILE A 21 -22.46 3.39 3.80
N ASN A 22 -23.56 3.05 3.14
CA ASN A 22 -24.87 3.67 3.37
C ASN A 22 -24.80 5.21 3.32
N ASN A 23 -24.11 5.76 2.29
CA ASN A 23 -23.87 7.19 2.04
C ASN A 23 -22.94 7.90 3.07
N GLU A 24 -22.29 7.19 3.96
CA GLU A 24 -21.31 7.75 4.87
C GLU A 24 -19.89 7.38 4.43
N LYS A 25 -19.00 8.37 4.37
CA LYS A 25 -17.59 8.14 4.02
C LYS A 25 -16.94 7.21 5.06
N PHE A 26 -16.33 6.14 4.57
CA PHE A 26 -15.77 5.10 5.42
C PHE A 26 -14.24 5.06 5.41
N CYS A 27 -13.62 4.94 4.22
CA CYS A 27 -12.17 4.82 4.09
C CYS A 27 -11.68 5.16 2.68
N ALA A 28 -10.37 5.22 2.49
CA ALA A 28 -9.76 5.20 1.17
C ALA A 28 -9.73 3.78 0.59
N THR A 29 -9.65 3.71 -0.74
CA THR A 29 -9.47 2.46 -1.49
C THR A 29 -8.33 2.60 -2.48
N THR A 30 -7.68 1.47 -2.81
CA THR A 30 -6.80 1.39 -3.97
C THR A 30 -7.01 0.08 -4.70
N GLU A 31 -6.88 0.12 -6.03
CA GLU A 31 -7.11 -0.99 -6.95
C GLU A 31 -5.94 -1.10 -7.93
N HIS A 32 -5.69 -2.31 -8.45
CA HIS A 32 -4.66 -2.53 -9.46
C HIS A 32 -5.09 -1.89 -10.80
N PRO A 33 -4.24 -1.07 -11.47
CA PRO A 33 -4.66 -0.29 -12.63
C PRO A 33 -5.07 -1.14 -13.84
N LEU A 34 -4.52 -2.35 -13.97
CA LEU A 34 -4.82 -3.26 -15.08
C LEU A 34 -5.95 -4.27 -14.79
N PHE A 35 -6.40 -4.38 -13.54
CA PHE A 35 -7.39 -5.39 -13.12
C PHE A 35 -8.59 -4.76 -12.43
N LEU A 36 -9.06 -3.66 -12.96
CA LEU A 36 -10.23 -2.95 -12.42
C LEU A 36 -11.51 -3.71 -12.72
N LEU A 37 -12.36 -3.83 -11.72
CA LEU A 37 -13.73 -4.22 -11.96
C LEU A 37 -14.44 -3.17 -12.83
N PRO A 38 -15.23 -3.59 -13.81
CA PRO A 38 -16.10 -2.67 -14.54
C PRO A 38 -17.01 -1.89 -13.60
N GLN A 39 -17.51 -0.76 -14.06
CA GLN A 39 -18.59 -0.09 -13.37
C GLN A 39 -19.82 -0.98 -13.30
N GLY A 40 -20.50 -0.93 -12.17
CA GLY A 40 -21.69 -1.75 -12.01
C GLY A 40 -22.05 -2.07 -10.57
N LYS A 41 -23.03 -2.91 -10.45
CA LYS A 41 -23.58 -3.42 -9.21
C LYS A 41 -23.11 -4.85 -9.00
N TYR A 42 -22.52 -5.13 -7.84
CA TYR A 42 -21.98 -6.43 -7.46
C TYR A 42 -22.53 -6.86 -6.11
N LYS A 43 -22.79 -8.14 -5.97
CA LYS A 43 -23.16 -8.73 -4.69
C LYS A 43 -21.90 -9.12 -3.92
N ILE A 44 -21.85 -8.82 -2.62
CA ILE A 44 -20.77 -9.30 -1.73
C ILE A 44 -21.25 -10.47 -0.91
N SER A 45 -20.39 -11.49 -0.83
CA SER A 45 -20.59 -12.65 0.03
C SER A 45 -19.33 -12.97 0.85
N LEU A 46 -19.48 -13.62 1.99
CA LEU A 46 -18.36 -14.13 2.76
C LEU A 46 -18.08 -15.57 2.35
N LEU A 47 -17.10 -15.76 1.45
CA LEU A 47 -16.68 -17.07 0.97
C LEU A 47 -15.35 -17.48 1.59
N TYR A 48 -15.17 -18.78 1.83
CA TYR A 48 -13.89 -19.32 2.30
C TYR A 48 -12.83 -19.17 1.22
N ASN A 49 -11.71 -18.54 1.58
CA ASN A 49 -10.56 -18.39 0.71
C ASN A 49 -9.45 -19.34 1.20
N PRO A 50 -9.06 -20.36 0.40
CA PRO A 50 -8.06 -21.35 0.81
C PRO A 50 -6.68 -20.74 1.08
N ARG A 51 -6.29 -19.71 0.30
CA ARG A 51 -4.99 -19.02 0.46
C ARG A 51 -4.92 -18.25 1.77
N MET A 52 -6.01 -17.54 2.12
CA MET A 52 -6.09 -16.75 3.36
C MET A 52 -6.54 -17.58 4.56
N ARG A 53 -6.94 -18.84 4.37
CA ARG A 53 -7.47 -19.78 5.39
C ARG A 53 -8.59 -19.19 6.24
N LYS A 54 -9.35 -18.25 5.69
CA LYS A 54 -10.48 -17.59 6.36
C LYS A 54 -11.58 -17.22 5.36
N LYS A 55 -12.79 -16.89 5.87
CA LYS A 55 -13.84 -16.31 5.03
C LYS A 55 -13.47 -14.87 4.68
N MET A 56 -13.58 -14.52 3.41
CA MET A 56 -13.23 -13.20 2.90
C MET A 56 -14.41 -12.52 2.22
N PRO A 57 -14.55 -11.20 2.32
CA PRO A 57 -15.50 -10.43 1.52
C PRO A 57 -15.18 -10.61 0.05
N THR A 58 -16.02 -11.37 -0.63
CA THR A 58 -15.84 -11.80 -2.02
C THR A 58 -16.84 -11.09 -2.90
N ILE A 59 -16.37 -10.46 -3.97
CA ILE A 59 -17.19 -9.75 -4.94
C ILE A 59 -17.66 -10.78 -5.98
N LEU A 60 -18.99 -10.99 -6.06
CA LEU A 60 -19.58 -11.95 -6.99
C LEU A 60 -19.79 -11.29 -8.35
N VAL A 61 -19.05 -11.75 -9.35
CA VAL A 61 -19.16 -11.27 -10.72
C VAL A 61 -20.06 -12.22 -11.50
N TYR A 62 -21.09 -11.66 -12.13
CA TYR A 62 -22.06 -12.41 -12.91
C TYR A 62 -21.90 -12.16 -14.40
N HIS A 63 -21.69 -13.21 -15.17
CA HIS A 63 -21.55 -13.10 -16.62
C HIS A 63 -22.91 -13.18 -17.32
N LYS A 64 -23.38 -12.06 -17.87
CA LYS A 64 -24.70 -11.93 -18.50
C LYS A 64 -24.96 -12.91 -19.65
N LYS A 65 -23.90 -13.23 -20.45
CA LYS A 65 -24.05 -14.08 -21.66
C LYS A 65 -24.30 -15.55 -21.37
N ILE A 66 -23.78 -16.08 -20.26
CA ILE A 66 -23.88 -17.50 -19.94
C ILE A 66 -24.77 -17.79 -18.73
N GLY A 67 -25.37 -16.76 -18.12
CA GLY A 67 -26.28 -16.91 -16.98
C GLY A 67 -25.65 -17.54 -15.74
N LYS A 68 -24.32 -17.58 -15.64
CA LYS A 68 -23.58 -18.21 -14.54
C LYS A 68 -22.72 -17.19 -13.81
N LEU A 69 -22.54 -17.42 -12.50
CA LEU A 69 -21.53 -16.72 -11.73
C LEU A 69 -20.15 -17.12 -12.20
N GLU A 70 -19.41 -16.17 -12.72
CA GLU A 70 -17.99 -16.38 -13.05
C GLU A 70 -17.12 -16.09 -11.83
N ARG A 71 -16.06 -16.90 -11.68
CA ARG A 71 -15.09 -16.71 -10.61
C ARG A 71 -14.23 -15.46 -10.81
N SER A 72 -14.12 -14.96 -12.04
CA SER A 72 -13.38 -13.74 -12.36
C SER A 72 -13.89 -13.12 -13.66
N PRO A 73 -13.96 -11.78 -13.79
CA PRO A 73 -14.18 -11.10 -15.06
C PRO A 73 -12.99 -11.23 -16.01
N PHE A 74 -11.88 -11.73 -15.55
CA PHE A 74 -10.62 -11.84 -16.31
C PHE A 74 -10.40 -13.29 -16.75
N LYS A 75 -10.28 -13.48 -18.06
CA LYS A 75 -10.22 -14.78 -18.75
C LYS A 75 -9.18 -15.79 -18.21
N TYR A 76 -8.21 -15.33 -17.45
CA TYR A 76 -7.08 -16.14 -16.97
C TYR A 76 -7.08 -16.40 -15.44
N PHE A 77 -8.11 -16.01 -14.72
CA PHE A 77 -8.09 -16.08 -13.27
C PHE A 77 -9.27 -16.88 -12.71
N SER A 78 -8.95 -17.88 -11.91
CA SER A 78 -9.92 -18.80 -11.31
C SER A 78 -10.52 -18.31 -9.99
N ALA A 79 -10.12 -17.11 -9.49
CA ALA A 79 -10.53 -16.59 -8.20
C ALA A 79 -11.44 -15.37 -8.32
N PHE A 80 -12.40 -15.25 -7.41
CA PHE A 80 -13.21 -14.04 -7.28
C PHE A 80 -12.39 -12.87 -6.76
N PRO A 81 -12.67 -11.62 -7.19
CA PRO A 81 -12.13 -10.43 -6.56
C PRO A 81 -12.51 -10.34 -5.09
N LEU A 82 -11.62 -9.78 -4.27
CA LEU A 82 -11.79 -9.63 -2.82
C LEU A 82 -11.78 -8.17 -2.42
N ILE A 83 -12.48 -7.84 -1.33
CA ILE A 83 -12.13 -6.65 -0.55
C ILE A 83 -11.22 -7.14 0.57
N MET A 84 -10.05 -6.52 0.73
CA MET A 84 -9.01 -7.07 1.60
C MET A 84 -8.14 -5.99 2.25
N GLU A 85 -7.40 -6.39 3.25
CA GLU A 85 -6.23 -5.70 3.76
C GLU A 85 -5.03 -5.90 2.83
N GLY A 86 -4.09 -4.96 2.81
CA GLY A 86 -2.87 -5.04 2.00
C GLY A 86 -2.21 -3.67 1.86
N ASN A 87 -1.03 -3.61 1.29
CA ASN A 87 -0.22 -2.39 1.33
C ASN A 87 -0.19 -1.58 0.04
N GLY A 88 -0.83 -2.07 -0.99
CA GLY A 88 -0.89 -1.38 -2.27
C GLY A 88 -1.42 -2.28 -3.38
N PRO A 89 -1.68 -1.70 -4.55
CA PRO A 89 -2.40 -2.38 -5.61
C PRO A 89 -1.57 -3.40 -6.38
N LEU A 90 -0.25 -3.35 -6.35
CA LEU A 90 0.60 -4.19 -7.20
C LEU A 90 0.56 -5.68 -6.85
N GLY A 91 0.27 -6.02 -5.59
CA GLY A 91 -0.04 -7.39 -5.18
C GLY A 91 -1.47 -7.84 -5.49
N LEU A 92 -2.32 -6.89 -5.89
CA LEU A 92 -3.72 -7.17 -6.18
C LEU A 92 -3.86 -7.70 -7.59
N LYS A 93 -4.41 -8.89 -7.70
CA LYS A 93 -4.86 -9.47 -8.96
C LYS A 93 -6.37 -9.60 -8.90
N TYR A 94 -7.00 -9.82 -10.06
CA TYR A 94 -8.41 -10.21 -10.13
C TYR A 94 -9.45 -9.14 -9.79
N GLY A 95 -9.12 -7.84 -9.86
CA GLY A 95 -10.06 -6.79 -9.53
C GLY A 95 -10.32 -6.63 -8.02
N SER A 96 -9.36 -7.04 -7.20
CA SER A 96 -9.47 -6.88 -5.74
C SER A 96 -9.26 -5.43 -5.32
N ILE A 97 -9.86 -5.06 -4.18
CA ILE A 97 -9.87 -3.71 -3.64
C ILE A 97 -9.25 -3.74 -2.25
N VAL A 98 -8.22 -2.92 -2.03
CA VAL A 98 -7.65 -2.71 -0.69
C VAL A 98 -8.31 -1.50 -0.03
N VAL A 99 -8.59 -1.61 1.25
CA VAL A 99 -9.22 -0.58 2.08
C VAL A 99 -8.25 -0.08 3.14
N GLY A 100 -8.27 1.21 3.46
CA GLY A 100 -7.37 1.79 4.46
C GLY A 100 -7.43 3.30 4.54
N ARG A 101 -6.36 3.89 5.08
CA ARG A 101 -6.13 5.34 5.12
C ARG A 101 -5.19 5.73 3.99
N PRO A 102 -5.47 6.77 3.22
CA PRO A 102 -4.57 7.20 2.15
C PRO A 102 -3.26 7.70 2.76
N VAL A 103 -2.14 7.28 2.20
CA VAL A 103 -0.79 7.76 2.56
C VAL A 103 -0.20 8.49 1.38
N TYR A 104 -0.31 7.86 0.22
CA TYR A 104 0.28 8.30 -1.03
C TYR A 104 -0.43 7.65 -2.22
N SER A 105 -0.20 8.13 -3.45
CA SER A 105 -0.78 7.51 -4.65
C SER A 105 -0.45 6.02 -4.73
N GLY A 106 -1.47 5.18 -4.77
CA GLY A 106 -1.33 3.72 -4.80
C GLY A 106 -0.88 3.10 -3.47
N LEU A 107 -0.69 3.88 -2.40
CA LEU A 107 -0.31 3.38 -1.08
C LEU A 107 -1.35 3.77 -0.02
N ILE A 108 -1.81 2.78 0.72
CA ILE A 108 -2.71 2.97 1.86
C ILE A 108 -2.17 2.27 3.10
N SER A 109 -2.45 2.82 4.26
CA SER A 109 -2.05 2.31 5.57
C SER A 109 -3.25 1.93 6.43
N HIS A 110 -3.01 1.38 7.63
CA HIS A 110 -4.06 0.99 8.57
C HIS A 110 -5.11 0.05 7.93
N THR A 111 -4.67 -0.74 6.96
CA THR A 111 -5.55 -1.56 6.14
C THR A 111 -6.21 -2.66 6.96
N GLU A 112 -5.51 -3.26 7.93
CA GLU A 112 -6.04 -4.25 8.86
C GLU A 112 -7.18 -3.68 9.72
N GLU A 113 -7.02 -2.46 10.25
CA GLU A 113 -8.06 -1.79 11.05
C GLU A 113 -9.33 -1.56 10.24
N TYR A 114 -9.19 -0.94 9.04
CA TYR A 114 -10.34 -0.64 8.20
C TYR A 114 -10.98 -1.92 7.63
N PHE A 115 -10.16 -2.90 7.27
CA PHE A 115 -10.66 -4.19 6.83
C PHE A 115 -11.44 -4.90 7.92
N THR A 116 -10.95 -4.96 9.16
CA THR A 116 -11.63 -5.59 10.30
C THR A 116 -12.98 -4.91 10.57
N ARG A 117 -13.02 -3.58 10.58
CA ARG A 117 -14.27 -2.81 10.75
C ARG A 117 -15.28 -3.08 9.64
N LEU A 118 -14.83 -3.15 8.39
CA LEU A 118 -15.67 -3.48 7.24
C LEU A 118 -16.17 -4.93 7.32
N TYR A 119 -15.25 -5.86 7.58
CA TYR A 119 -15.56 -7.27 7.72
C TYR A 119 -16.64 -7.54 8.77
N ASP A 120 -16.53 -6.90 9.93
CA ASP A 120 -17.52 -7.05 11.01
C ASP A 120 -18.89 -6.46 10.64
N ARG A 121 -18.92 -5.35 9.85
CA ARG A 121 -20.19 -4.82 9.31
C ARG A 121 -20.82 -5.80 8.34
N ILE A 122 -20.04 -6.34 7.39
CA ILE A 122 -20.52 -7.35 6.43
C ILE A 122 -21.00 -8.60 7.17
N ARG A 123 -20.24 -9.10 8.15
CA ARG A 123 -20.61 -10.27 8.94
C ARG A 123 -21.91 -10.09 9.71
N ARG A 124 -22.15 -8.90 10.28
CA ARG A 124 -23.43 -8.57 10.96
C ARG A 124 -24.60 -8.59 10.00
N CYS A 125 -24.48 -7.99 8.81
CA CYS A 125 -25.51 -8.02 7.78
C CYS A 125 -25.81 -9.48 7.35
N LYS A 126 -24.77 -10.29 7.12
CA LYS A 126 -24.96 -11.69 6.73
C LYS A 126 -25.64 -12.54 7.80
N ARG A 127 -25.36 -12.28 9.09
CA ARG A 127 -26.08 -12.95 10.20
C ARG A 127 -27.56 -12.61 10.26
N LYS A 128 -27.93 -11.39 9.84
CA LYS A 128 -29.32 -10.94 9.75
C LYS A 128 -29.99 -11.28 8.41
N ASN A 129 -29.29 -12.03 7.57
CA ASN A 129 -29.72 -12.37 6.21
C ASN A 129 -29.95 -11.13 5.30
N GLU A 130 -29.28 -10.01 5.61
CA GLU A 130 -29.35 -8.78 4.83
C GLU A 130 -28.39 -8.87 3.64
N GLU A 131 -28.82 -8.29 2.52
CA GLU A 131 -27.97 -8.20 1.34
C GLU A 131 -26.87 -7.14 1.53
N VAL A 132 -25.67 -7.44 1.01
CA VAL A 132 -24.56 -6.48 0.91
C VAL A 132 -24.23 -6.29 -0.56
N VAL A 133 -24.33 -5.05 -1.00
CA VAL A 133 -24.16 -4.66 -2.41
C VAL A 133 -23.01 -3.70 -2.53
N LEU A 134 -22.16 -3.93 -3.52
CA LEU A 134 -21.08 -3.03 -3.93
C LEU A 134 -21.50 -2.33 -5.23
N TYR A 135 -21.41 -1.03 -5.25
CA TYR A 135 -21.52 -0.20 -6.44
C TYR A 135 -20.15 0.37 -6.77
N ILE A 136 -19.76 0.26 -8.04
CA ILE A 136 -18.58 0.96 -8.58
C ILE A 136 -19.13 1.99 -9.54
N ASP A 137 -19.06 3.27 -9.14
CA ASP A 137 -19.74 4.36 -9.83
C ASP A 137 -18.76 5.38 -10.44
N LYS A 138 -19.09 5.84 -11.67
CA LYS A 138 -18.46 7.01 -12.31
C LYS A 138 -19.29 8.29 -12.16
N HIS A 139 -20.61 8.15 -11.92
CA HIS A 139 -21.56 9.22 -12.14
C HIS A 139 -21.51 10.38 -11.14
N ARG A 140 -20.80 10.26 -10.02
CA ARG A 140 -20.65 11.42 -9.12
C ARG A 140 -19.61 12.44 -9.56
N GLU A 141 -18.75 12.14 -10.53
CA GLU A 141 -17.87 13.17 -11.11
C GLU A 141 -18.66 14.31 -11.79
N GLU A 142 -19.76 14.00 -12.46
CA GLU A 142 -20.61 15.02 -13.12
C GLU A 142 -21.49 15.83 -12.14
N ILE A 143 -21.87 15.24 -11.01
CA ILE A 143 -22.66 15.93 -9.97
C ILE A 143 -21.77 16.74 -9.02
N ILE A 144 -20.52 16.32 -8.82
CA ILE A 144 -19.54 16.99 -7.95
C ILE A 144 -18.92 18.20 -8.65
N THR A 145 -18.78 18.23 -9.96
CA THR A 145 -18.27 19.43 -10.68
C THR A 145 -19.19 20.65 -10.56
N SER A 146 -20.48 20.46 -10.31
CA SER A 146 -21.40 21.58 -10.02
C SER A 146 -21.44 21.97 -8.53
N ASN A 147 -21.02 21.10 -7.61
CA ASN A 147 -21.07 21.31 -6.15
C ASN A 147 -19.70 21.24 -5.43
N GLU A 148 -18.62 20.81 -6.08
CA GLU A 148 -17.28 20.73 -5.49
C GLU A 148 -16.74 22.09 -5.04
N GLY A 149 -17.26 23.18 -5.59
CA GLY A 149 -16.98 24.52 -5.07
C GLY A 149 -17.38 24.72 -3.59
N ASN A 150 -18.33 23.93 -3.08
CA ASN A 150 -18.86 24.08 -1.72
C ASN A 150 -18.46 22.99 -0.72
N LEU A 151 -18.18 21.75 -1.15
CA LEU A 151 -17.78 20.68 -0.21
C LEU A 151 -16.34 20.85 0.33
N PHE A 152 -15.44 21.44 -0.46
CA PHE A 152 -14.12 21.84 0.03
C PHE A 152 -14.12 23.21 0.71
N ARG A 153 -15.21 23.99 0.59
CA ARG A 153 -15.34 25.29 1.29
C ARG A 153 -15.92 25.18 2.71
N SER A 154 -16.67 24.13 3.04
CA SER A 154 -17.26 23.98 4.38
C SER A 154 -16.25 23.51 5.44
N ASP A 155 -15.11 22.96 5.05
CA ASP A 155 -14.03 22.59 5.97
C ASP A 155 -12.91 23.64 6.11
N LYS A 156 -13.13 24.87 5.61
CA LYS A 156 -12.16 25.97 5.79
C LYS A 156 -11.87 26.33 7.26
N ASN A 157 -12.63 25.80 8.22
CA ASN A 157 -12.42 26.03 9.64
C ASN A 157 -11.95 24.80 10.44
N LYS A 158 -11.83 23.62 9.85
CA LYS A 158 -10.96 22.59 10.41
C LYS A 158 -9.57 22.84 9.85
N GLN A 159 -8.75 23.51 10.63
CA GLN A 159 -7.32 23.63 10.38
C GLN A 159 -6.77 22.20 10.21
N ILE A 160 -6.51 21.80 8.95
CA ILE A 160 -5.58 20.70 8.68
C ILE A 160 -4.30 21.11 9.39
N PRO A 161 -3.75 20.28 10.28
CA PRO A 161 -2.52 20.61 10.97
C PRO A 161 -1.50 21.07 9.93
N LYS A 162 -0.82 22.21 10.21
CA LYS A 162 0.12 22.85 9.30
C LYS A 162 1.22 21.89 8.80
N GLU A 163 1.43 20.81 9.54
CA GLU A 163 2.37 19.71 9.28
C GLU A 163 1.97 18.78 8.12
N GLU A 164 0.71 18.78 7.67
CA GLU A 164 0.27 17.99 6.48
C GLU A 164 0.37 18.76 5.16
N ARG A 165 0.77 20.04 5.17
CA ARG A 165 0.68 20.94 4.00
C ARG A 165 1.96 21.07 3.19
N GLU A 166 3.13 20.76 3.76
CA GLU A 166 4.39 20.89 3.06
C GLU A 166 5.12 19.54 3.04
N MET A 167 5.14 18.92 1.88
CA MET A 167 6.05 17.79 1.65
C MET A 167 7.48 18.29 1.81
N ARG A 168 8.25 17.66 2.69
CA ARG A 168 9.68 17.92 2.82
C ARG A 168 10.39 17.61 1.49
N ILE A 169 11.47 18.29 1.21
CA ILE A 169 12.28 18.05 0.00
C ILE A 169 12.94 16.67 0.15
N ILE A 170 12.65 15.77 -0.80
CA ILE A 170 13.23 14.44 -0.87
C ILE A 170 14.29 14.44 -1.98
N LYS A 171 15.54 14.18 -1.59
CA LYS A 171 16.69 14.07 -2.49
C LYS A 171 17.29 12.66 -2.53
N GLU A 172 16.94 11.81 -1.58
CA GLU A 172 17.56 10.49 -1.41
C GLU A 172 16.55 9.43 -1.02
N ILE A 173 16.74 8.23 -1.54
CA ILE A 173 16.05 7.00 -1.12
C ILE A 173 17.12 6.07 -0.56
N ILE A 174 17.09 5.77 0.74
CA ILE A 174 18.13 4.98 1.40
C ILE A 174 17.57 3.62 1.80
N ILE A 175 18.20 2.57 1.30
CA ILE A 175 17.80 1.20 1.53
C ILE A 175 18.55 0.62 2.73
N HIS A 176 17.82 -0.06 3.60
CA HIS A 176 18.31 -0.72 4.82
C HIS A 176 17.83 -2.15 4.90
N CYS A 177 18.49 -2.93 5.76
CA CYS A 177 17.97 -4.19 6.30
C CYS A 177 17.69 -4.03 7.81
N SER A 178 16.83 -4.87 8.34
CA SER A 178 16.55 -4.91 9.79
C SER A 178 17.68 -5.52 10.63
N ALA A 179 18.70 -6.07 9.98
CA ALA A 179 19.78 -6.84 10.63
C ALA A 179 19.22 -8.00 11.48
N THR A 180 18.27 -8.73 10.93
CA THR A 180 17.66 -9.92 11.52
C THR A 180 18.04 -11.18 10.76
N GLN A 181 18.03 -12.32 11.44
CA GLN A 181 18.38 -13.62 10.85
C GLN A 181 17.40 -14.02 9.74
N GLU A 182 17.93 -14.64 8.70
CA GLU A 182 17.14 -15.21 7.60
C GLU A 182 16.12 -16.22 8.11
N GLY A 183 14.97 -16.27 7.45
CA GLY A 183 13.90 -17.21 7.81
C GLY A 183 12.99 -16.77 8.95
N LYS A 184 13.30 -15.68 9.65
CA LYS A 184 12.46 -15.14 10.74
C LYS A 184 11.61 -13.97 10.27
N ASP A 185 10.35 -13.96 10.67
CA ASP A 185 9.41 -12.89 10.37
C ASP A 185 9.35 -11.90 11.52
N TYR A 186 9.39 -10.62 11.16
CA TYR A 186 9.24 -9.49 12.10
C TYR A 186 8.34 -8.44 11.48
N THR A 187 7.72 -7.63 12.33
CA THR A 187 6.75 -6.62 11.96
C THR A 187 7.27 -5.20 12.18
N VAL A 188 6.53 -4.20 11.66
CA VAL A 188 6.76 -2.79 12.00
C VAL A 188 6.74 -2.57 13.51
N ALA A 189 5.83 -3.23 14.24
CA ALA A 189 5.72 -3.13 15.69
C ALA A 189 6.97 -3.65 16.42
N ASP A 190 7.59 -4.71 15.90
CA ASP A 190 8.85 -5.23 16.46
C ASP A 190 9.99 -4.23 16.28
N ILE A 191 10.13 -3.67 15.08
CA ILE A 191 11.15 -2.65 14.79
C ILE A 191 10.87 -1.38 15.61
N ASP A 192 9.61 -0.94 15.73
CA ASP A 192 9.24 0.22 16.56
C ASP A 192 9.65 0.00 18.02
N ARG A 193 9.35 -1.17 18.59
CA ARG A 193 9.76 -1.55 19.94
C ARG A 193 11.29 -1.51 20.12
N TRP A 194 12.07 -2.04 19.16
CA TRP A 194 13.52 -2.01 19.21
C TRP A 194 14.09 -0.60 19.08
N HIS A 195 13.48 0.23 18.25
CA HIS A 195 13.88 1.61 18.11
C HIS A 195 13.59 2.42 19.37
N ARG A 196 12.41 2.25 19.97
CA ARG A 196 12.06 2.87 21.26
C ARG A 196 13.00 2.44 22.39
N ALA A 197 13.34 1.17 22.45
CA ALA A 197 14.33 0.65 23.44
C ALA A 197 15.71 1.29 23.28
N ARG A 198 16.04 1.85 22.10
CA ARG A 198 17.27 2.63 21.84
C ARG A 198 17.09 4.15 21.99
N GLY A 199 15.97 4.61 22.55
CA GLY A 199 15.69 6.03 22.78
C GLY A 199 15.05 6.78 21.61
N PHE A 200 14.61 6.12 20.55
CA PHE A 200 13.87 6.77 19.48
C PHE A 200 12.42 7.01 19.87
N LYS A 201 11.82 8.09 19.37
CA LYS A 201 10.39 8.37 19.63
C LYS A 201 9.47 7.31 19.00
N LYS A 202 9.87 6.74 17.86
CA LYS A 202 9.18 5.67 17.13
C LYS A 202 10.11 5.06 16.07
N ILE A 203 9.61 4.09 15.30
CA ILE A 203 10.34 3.48 14.17
C ILE A 203 11.01 4.57 13.30
N GLY A 204 12.24 4.33 12.86
CA GLY A 204 13.03 5.29 12.07
C GLY A 204 12.74 5.27 10.57
N TYR A 205 12.23 4.17 10.05
CA TYR A 205 12.02 3.95 8.63
C TYR A 205 10.65 4.44 8.16
N HIS A 206 10.56 4.86 6.90
CA HIS A 206 9.29 5.22 6.25
C HIS A 206 8.55 3.98 5.76
N PHE A 207 9.27 3.02 5.21
CA PHE A 207 8.73 1.75 4.74
C PHE A 207 9.48 0.56 5.32
N VAL A 208 8.75 -0.53 5.56
CA VAL A 208 9.31 -1.83 5.93
C VAL A 208 8.73 -2.88 4.99
N ILE A 209 9.60 -3.68 4.36
CA ILE A 209 9.21 -4.75 3.45
C ILE A 209 9.34 -6.09 4.19
N TYR A 210 8.20 -6.75 4.39
CA TYR A 210 8.13 -8.06 5.02
C TYR A 210 8.64 -9.16 4.08
N ARG A 211 8.96 -10.33 4.59
CA ARG A 211 9.52 -11.43 3.82
C ARG A 211 8.58 -11.96 2.73
N ASN A 212 7.29 -11.82 2.89
CA ASN A 212 6.27 -12.14 1.87
C ASN A 212 6.10 -11.05 0.79
N GLY A 213 6.92 -9.98 0.85
CA GLY A 213 6.85 -8.85 -0.08
C GLY A 213 5.87 -7.74 0.34
N ASP A 214 5.14 -7.89 1.43
CA ASP A 214 4.23 -6.85 1.89
C ASP A 214 5.00 -5.59 2.33
N ILE A 215 4.55 -4.43 1.84
CA ILE A 215 5.13 -3.12 2.17
C ILE A 215 4.30 -2.47 3.26
N HIS A 216 4.91 -2.17 4.39
CA HIS A 216 4.27 -1.54 5.53
C HIS A 216 4.84 -0.15 5.80
N VAL A 217 3.96 0.79 6.17
CA VAL A 217 4.35 2.16 6.51
C VAL A 217 4.79 2.21 7.98
N GLY A 218 5.98 2.78 8.22
CA GLY A 218 6.49 3.09 9.55
C GLY A 218 6.25 4.56 9.91
N ARG A 219 6.89 5.49 9.17
CA ARG A 219 6.67 6.95 9.27
C ARG A 219 5.94 7.45 8.04
N SER A 220 5.15 8.52 8.20
CA SER A 220 4.64 9.28 7.06
C SER A 220 5.81 9.86 6.25
N LEU A 221 5.63 10.02 4.93
CA LEU A 221 6.63 10.69 4.08
C LEU A 221 6.83 12.17 4.46
N SER A 222 5.86 12.82 5.09
CA SER A 222 5.97 14.17 5.63
C SER A 222 6.86 14.26 6.88
N GLU A 223 7.08 13.13 7.58
CA GLU A 223 7.92 13.09 8.78
C GLU A 223 9.39 12.87 8.43
N ILE A 224 10.26 13.55 9.16
CA ILE A 224 11.71 13.30 9.11
C ILE A 224 12.00 11.92 9.68
N GLY A 225 12.77 11.10 8.95
CA GLY A 225 13.19 9.78 9.37
C GLY A 225 14.14 9.78 10.59
N ALA A 226 14.51 8.58 11.05
CA ALA A 226 15.57 8.37 12.02
C ALA A 226 16.32 7.08 11.66
N HIS A 227 16.89 7.04 10.45
CA HIS A 227 17.51 5.84 9.86
C HIS A 227 18.93 6.08 9.34
N CYS A 228 19.29 7.32 8.96
CA CYS A 228 20.61 7.65 8.48
C CYS A 228 21.01 9.04 8.99
N LYS A 229 22.01 9.10 9.89
CA LYS A 229 22.47 10.36 10.49
C LYS A 229 22.99 11.31 9.41
N GLY A 230 22.56 12.56 9.45
CA GLY A 230 22.92 13.58 8.45
C GLY A 230 22.00 13.62 7.21
N HIS A 231 21.28 12.54 6.91
CA HIS A 231 20.45 12.39 5.72
C HIS A 231 18.95 12.35 6.00
N ASN A 232 18.55 12.19 7.25
CA ASN A 232 17.12 11.95 7.63
C ASN A 232 16.15 13.01 7.11
N ALA A 233 16.56 14.29 7.04
CA ALA A 233 15.68 15.39 6.65
C ALA A 233 15.32 15.35 5.15
N ILE A 234 16.19 14.82 4.31
CA ILE A 234 16.08 14.85 2.84
C ILE A 234 15.89 13.45 2.23
N SER A 235 15.77 12.40 3.05
CA SER A 235 15.72 11.02 2.56
C SER A 235 14.47 10.26 2.98
N ILE A 236 14.14 9.25 2.19
CA ILE A 236 13.17 8.21 2.50
C ILE A 236 13.93 6.94 2.89
N GLY A 237 13.70 6.40 4.08
CA GLY A 237 14.29 5.13 4.51
C GLY A 237 13.38 3.95 4.25
N ILE A 238 13.87 2.96 3.50
CA ILE A 238 13.22 1.69 3.22
C ILE A 238 13.99 0.59 3.92
N CYS A 239 13.34 -0.25 4.72
CA CYS A 239 13.96 -1.36 5.43
C CYS A 239 13.31 -2.68 5.00
N TYR A 240 14.09 -3.67 4.58
CA TYR A 240 13.58 -5.03 4.42
C TYR A 240 13.89 -5.88 5.64
N ILE A 241 13.03 -6.85 5.95
CA ILE A 241 13.25 -7.82 7.05
C ILE A 241 14.27 -8.85 6.62
N GLY A 242 15.41 -8.91 7.33
CA GLY A 242 16.52 -9.78 7.01
C GLY A 242 17.88 -9.09 7.17
N GLY A 243 18.87 -9.52 6.39
CA GLY A 243 20.21 -8.95 6.33
C GLY A 243 21.27 -9.77 7.06
N LEU A 244 20.89 -10.82 7.80
CA LEU A 244 21.83 -11.73 8.46
C LEU A 244 21.54 -13.19 8.08
N SER A 245 22.60 -13.94 7.85
CA SER A 245 22.55 -15.40 7.70
C SER A 245 22.16 -16.09 9.02
N LYS A 246 21.96 -17.41 9.00
CA LYS A 246 21.62 -18.20 10.19
C LYS A 246 22.68 -18.11 11.30
N ASP A 247 23.93 -17.93 10.93
CA ASP A 247 25.10 -17.76 11.83
C ASP A 247 25.36 -16.29 12.20
N GLY A 248 24.44 -15.35 11.82
CA GLY A 248 24.49 -13.95 12.23
C GLY A 248 25.43 -13.06 11.40
N LYS A 249 25.99 -13.55 10.29
CA LYS A 249 26.86 -12.76 9.42
C LYS A 249 26.04 -11.94 8.40
N PRO A 250 26.52 -10.75 8.00
CA PRO A 250 25.91 -9.98 6.93
C PRO A 250 25.72 -10.78 5.64
N LYS A 251 24.50 -10.80 5.11
CA LYS A 251 24.14 -11.55 3.91
C LYS A 251 22.92 -10.91 3.25
N ASP A 252 22.88 -10.88 1.92
CA ASP A 252 21.63 -10.60 1.20
C ASP A 252 20.65 -11.77 1.40
N THR A 253 19.67 -11.57 2.27
CA THR A 253 18.67 -12.58 2.63
C THR A 253 17.29 -12.25 2.09
N ARG A 254 17.21 -11.29 1.15
CA ARG A 254 15.93 -10.91 0.52
C ARG A 254 15.31 -12.09 -0.22
N THR A 255 14.03 -12.31 0.01
CA THR A 255 13.24 -13.24 -0.79
C THR A 255 12.98 -12.65 -2.19
N LEU A 256 12.48 -13.46 -3.11
CA LEU A 256 12.08 -12.97 -4.44
C LEU A 256 10.94 -11.94 -4.34
N GLU A 257 10.01 -12.15 -3.40
CA GLU A 257 8.91 -11.26 -3.12
C GLU A 257 9.41 -9.91 -2.58
N GLN A 258 10.41 -9.92 -1.68
CA GLN A 258 11.03 -8.69 -1.19
C GLN A 258 11.76 -7.91 -2.28
N LYS A 259 12.49 -8.60 -3.17
CA LYS A 259 13.16 -7.95 -4.31
C LYS A 259 12.15 -7.30 -5.25
N ALA A 260 11.08 -8.01 -5.60
CA ALA A 260 10.00 -7.47 -6.44
C ALA A 260 9.29 -6.28 -5.78
N ALA A 261 9.00 -6.37 -4.48
CA ALA A 261 8.35 -5.30 -3.73
C ALA A 261 9.26 -4.05 -3.60
N LEU A 262 10.56 -4.25 -3.36
CA LEU A 262 11.53 -3.17 -3.27
C LEU A 262 11.70 -2.46 -4.61
N GLN A 263 11.81 -3.21 -5.72
CA GLN A 263 11.85 -2.65 -7.08
C GLN A 263 10.62 -1.80 -7.34
N SER A 264 9.43 -2.36 -7.09
CA SER A 264 8.16 -1.66 -7.30
C SER A 264 8.03 -0.39 -6.46
N LEU A 265 8.46 -0.42 -5.19
CA LEU A 265 8.44 0.75 -4.31
C LEU A 265 9.42 1.83 -4.80
N ILE A 266 10.61 1.44 -5.25
CA ILE A 266 11.60 2.36 -5.82
C ILE A 266 11.05 3.01 -7.09
N ASP A 267 10.43 2.23 -7.99
CA ASP A 267 9.81 2.76 -9.20
C ASP A 267 8.77 3.84 -8.87
N GLN A 268 7.90 3.58 -7.90
CA GLN A 268 6.90 4.54 -7.45
C GLN A 268 7.53 5.82 -6.87
N LEU A 269 8.53 5.65 -6.00
CA LEU A 269 9.22 6.78 -5.38
C LEU A 269 10.02 7.61 -6.40
N LYS A 270 10.61 6.97 -7.40
CA LYS A 270 11.31 7.66 -8.49
C LYS A 270 10.38 8.41 -9.43
N GLU A 271 9.15 7.95 -9.61
CA GLU A 271 8.14 8.69 -10.34
C GLU A 271 7.73 9.98 -9.62
N GLU A 272 7.58 9.92 -8.31
CA GLU A 272 7.19 11.07 -7.48
C GLU A 272 8.36 12.01 -7.18
N PHE A 273 9.54 11.43 -6.97
CA PHE A 273 10.77 12.15 -6.67
C PHE A 273 11.81 11.82 -7.74
N PRO A 274 11.64 12.30 -8.99
CA PRO A 274 12.49 11.91 -10.12
C PRO A 274 13.96 12.23 -9.88
N GLU A 275 14.26 13.32 -9.15
CA GLU A 275 15.61 13.76 -8.84
C GLU A 275 16.24 13.02 -7.63
N ALA A 276 15.46 12.23 -6.88
CA ALA A 276 16.00 11.53 -5.72
C ALA A 276 16.96 10.42 -6.13
N THR A 277 18.15 10.40 -5.57
CA THR A 277 19.17 9.36 -5.79
C THR A 277 18.92 8.15 -4.89
N ILE A 278 19.33 6.97 -5.32
CA ILE A 278 19.11 5.71 -4.58
C ILE A 278 20.42 5.27 -3.97
N HIS A 279 20.41 4.91 -2.68
CA HIS A 279 21.61 4.58 -1.92
C HIS A 279 21.40 3.35 -1.02
N GLY A 280 22.46 2.64 -0.76
CA GLY A 280 22.57 1.73 0.37
C GLY A 280 23.04 2.45 1.63
N HIS A 281 22.57 2.05 2.81
CA HIS A 281 23.05 2.65 4.06
C HIS A 281 24.57 2.52 4.27
N ASN A 282 25.20 1.49 3.70
CA ASN A 282 26.65 1.28 3.71
C ASN A 282 27.44 2.39 2.98
N GLU A 283 26.82 3.21 2.15
CA GLU A 283 27.46 4.39 1.54
C GLU A 283 27.66 5.54 2.54
N PHE A 284 26.91 5.54 3.64
CA PHE A 284 26.93 6.59 4.67
C PHE A 284 27.41 6.07 6.05
N SER A 285 27.75 4.81 6.15
CA SER A 285 28.21 4.21 7.41
C SER A 285 29.10 3.00 7.17
N ALA A 286 29.93 2.65 8.15
CA ALA A 286 30.78 1.45 8.10
C ALA A 286 30.02 0.11 8.27
N LYS A 287 28.68 0.13 8.25
CA LYS A 287 27.84 -1.06 8.40
C LYS A 287 27.64 -1.75 7.05
N ALA A 288 27.48 -3.07 7.05
CA ALA A 288 27.18 -3.85 5.84
C ALA A 288 25.76 -3.63 5.29
N CYS A 289 24.87 -2.97 6.03
CA CYS A 289 23.48 -2.66 5.65
C CYS A 289 23.42 -1.85 4.35
N PRO A 290 22.66 -2.26 3.34
CA PRO A 290 21.62 -3.28 3.31
C PRO A 290 22.07 -4.70 2.97
N CYS A 291 23.34 -5.02 3.01
CA CYS A 291 23.93 -6.33 2.74
C CYS A 291 23.87 -6.79 1.27
N PHE A 292 23.71 -5.85 0.36
CA PHE A 292 23.84 -6.03 -1.09
C PHE A 292 24.30 -4.70 -1.73
N ASP A 293 24.78 -4.76 -2.98
CA ASP A 293 25.21 -3.61 -3.74
C ASP A 293 24.02 -2.94 -4.42
N VAL A 294 23.59 -1.81 -3.85
CA VAL A 294 22.43 -1.05 -4.33
C VAL A 294 22.70 -0.41 -5.70
N LYS A 295 23.92 0.11 -5.93
CA LYS A 295 24.27 0.76 -7.21
C LYS A 295 24.27 -0.23 -8.36
N LYS A 296 24.80 -1.43 -8.12
CA LYS A 296 24.79 -2.49 -9.12
C LYS A 296 23.39 -2.97 -9.43
N GLU A 297 22.56 -3.20 -8.40
CA GLU A 297 21.22 -3.77 -8.58
C GLU A 297 20.25 -2.79 -9.23
N TYR A 298 20.39 -1.50 -8.97
CA TYR A 298 19.52 -0.42 -9.48
C TYR A 298 20.24 0.49 -10.48
N SER A 299 21.21 -0.04 -11.24
CA SER A 299 22.02 0.71 -12.21
C SER A 299 21.19 1.48 -13.23
N GLN A 300 20.01 0.96 -13.63
CA GLN A 300 19.09 1.63 -14.56
C GLN A 300 18.62 3.02 -14.12
N TYR A 301 18.74 3.37 -12.83
CA TYR A 301 18.39 4.71 -12.33
C TYR A 301 19.59 5.67 -12.30
N PHE A 302 20.80 5.17 -12.55
CA PHE A 302 22.03 5.96 -12.57
C PHE A 302 22.50 6.29 -14.00
N GLU A 303 22.05 5.54 -15.00
CA GLU A 303 22.53 5.66 -16.41
C GLU A 303 21.82 6.77 -17.21
N LYS A 304 20.95 7.58 -16.65
CA LYS A 304 20.34 8.72 -17.33
C LYS A 304 21.20 9.98 -17.18
N GLY A 305 22.28 10.05 -17.94
CA GLY A 305 23.18 11.22 -17.93
C GLY A 305 24.19 11.28 -19.08
N SER A 306 24.00 10.51 -20.18
CA SER A 306 24.83 10.65 -21.38
C SER A 306 24.04 10.26 -22.63
N GLY A 307 23.27 11.18 -23.15
CA GLY A 307 22.51 10.97 -24.38
C GLY A 307 21.84 12.27 -24.81
N GLU A 308 22.63 13.11 -25.54
CA GLU A 308 22.28 14.21 -26.45
C GLU A 308 21.37 15.34 -25.94
#